data_a407ddde2658a0f7498688dcfcd31f6e
#
_entry.id   a407ddde2658a0f7498688dcfcd31f6e
#
_cell.length_a   1.000
_cell.length_b   1.000
_cell.length_c   1.000
_cell.angle_alpha   90.00
_cell.angle_beta   90.00
_cell.angle_gamma   90.00
#
_symmetry.space_group_name_H-M   'P 1'
#
loop_
_entity.id
_entity.type
_entity.pdbx_description
1 polymer ?
#
loop_
_entity_poly.entity_id
_entity_poly.type
_entity_poly.pdbx_seq_one_letter_code
_entity_poly.pdbx_strand_id
1 'polypeptide(L)'
;MVVQNPQHTYRKDGIFYYCRRVPKDLLIRYDEERIVMSLRTKSITAARRSAAAITSRLDEYWMSIRIAEMKIPKLVATDAGIIKQHTIKLSDALASYHALKGIGKDVLFFTTSDRFCKYLIDALGDRHVADYSSSDASAFRDHLFDRGLSSSSVRRAFSSIRAIINLAIKEHGLNCVNGFASTFIPEKEVPKRRMPIPTDSLREIQAKCVSIDDDMRWLIALISDSGMRLAEAAGLLKTDINLETDIPFIELKPHEWRPLKTANSKRLIPLVGYSLWACDRILSNGDSVFAFPRYMNGSRCNSNSASATLNKWLRPMLPENCVIHSFRHSFRDRLRDVEAPTEITDTLGGWANKSVGQKYGAGFQLNILAKWMQKIA
;
A
#
# COMPACT_ATOMS: atom_id res chain seq x y z
N MET A 1 54.98 -0.66 -29.63
CA MET A 1 54.49 -0.94 -28.31
C MET A 1 53.83 -2.32 -28.28
N VAL A 2 54.39 -3.27 -27.52
CA VAL A 2 53.73 -4.58 -27.34
C VAL A 2 52.53 -4.37 -26.45
N VAL A 3 51.34 -4.45 -27.02
CA VAL A 3 50.10 -4.32 -26.25
C VAL A 3 49.92 -5.59 -25.41
N GLN A 4 50.22 -5.48 -24.12
CA GLN A 4 50.11 -6.60 -23.18
C GLN A 4 48.64 -6.95 -22.97
N ASN A 5 48.29 -8.24 -23.09
CA ASN A 5 46.92 -8.72 -22.80
C ASN A 5 46.49 -8.40 -21.39
N PRO A 6 45.21 -8.14 -21.13
CA PRO A 6 44.70 -7.98 -19.76
C PRO A 6 44.98 -9.23 -18.90
N GLN A 7 45.11 -9.03 -17.60
CA GLN A 7 45.38 -10.10 -16.64
C GLN A 7 44.35 -11.25 -16.80
N HIS A 8 44.82 -12.50 -16.75
CA HIS A 8 44.02 -13.69 -16.94
C HIS A 8 43.32 -13.78 -18.30
N THR A 9 43.87 -13.16 -19.34
CA THR A 9 43.32 -13.28 -20.70
C THR A 9 44.39 -13.68 -21.73
N TYR A 10 43.92 -14.37 -22.76
CA TYR A 10 44.68 -14.60 -24.00
C TYR A 10 43.79 -14.33 -25.23
N ARG A 11 44.39 -14.20 -26.39
CA ARG A 11 43.67 -13.94 -27.63
C ARG A 11 43.80 -15.16 -28.57
N LYS A 12 42.63 -15.61 -29.06
CA LYS A 12 42.52 -16.67 -30.09
C LYS A 12 41.55 -16.20 -31.16
N ASP A 13 41.95 -16.27 -32.44
CA ASP A 13 41.15 -15.86 -33.59
C ASP A 13 40.57 -14.43 -33.46
N GLY A 14 41.38 -13.53 -32.88
CA GLY A 14 40.97 -12.15 -32.67
C GLY A 14 40.06 -11.92 -31.44
N ILE A 15 39.53 -12.93 -30.80
CA ILE A 15 38.63 -12.86 -29.64
C ILE A 15 39.43 -13.09 -28.37
N PHE A 16 39.09 -12.30 -27.31
CA PHE A 16 39.67 -12.50 -26.00
C PHE A 16 38.96 -13.64 -25.24
N TYR A 17 39.79 -14.48 -24.58
CA TYR A 17 39.37 -15.54 -23.69
C TYR A 17 39.89 -15.26 -22.29
N TYR A 18 39.09 -15.50 -21.28
CA TYR A 18 39.50 -15.56 -19.89
C TYR A 18 40.12 -16.93 -19.63
N CYS A 19 41.25 -16.96 -18.89
CA CYS A 19 41.91 -18.18 -18.50
C CYS A 19 42.54 -17.99 -17.13
N ARG A 20 42.08 -18.71 -16.12
CA ARG A 20 42.58 -18.64 -14.77
C ARG A 20 42.75 -20.05 -14.17
N ARG A 21 43.86 -20.28 -13.52
CA ARG A 21 44.10 -21.56 -12.85
C ARG A 21 43.24 -21.66 -11.60
N VAL A 22 42.67 -22.83 -11.36
CA VAL A 22 41.95 -23.15 -10.13
C VAL A 22 42.96 -23.27 -8.99
N PRO A 23 42.70 -22.70 -7.79
CA PRO A 23 43.57 -22.89 -6.62
C PRO A 23 43.77 -24.38 -6.29
N LYS A 24 44.99 -24.73 -5.88
CA LYS A 24 45.36 -26.13 -5.64
C LYS A 24 44.45 -26.82 -4.59
N ASP A 25 44.07 -26.10 -3.56
CA ASP A 25 43.18 -26.57 -2.49
C ASP A 25 41.75 -26.83 -2.93
N LEU A 26 41.32 -26.29 -4.08
CA LEU A 26 39.96 -26.46 -4.64
C LEU A 26 39.92 -27.35 -5.88
N LEU A 27 41.08 -27.86 -6.36
CA LEU A 27 41.16 -28.70 -7.57
C LEU A 27 40.25 -29.93 -7.52
N ILE A 28 40.09 -30.52 -6.36
CA ILE A 28 39.24 -31.71 -6.17
C ILE A 28 37.74 -31.46 -6.52
N ARG A 29 37.35 -30.18 -6.61
CA ARG A 29 35.96 -29.76 -6.93
C ARG A 29 35.75 -29.37 -8.38
N TYR A 30 36.79 -29.45 -9.20
CA TYR A 30 36.76 -29.08 -10.61
C TYR A 30 37.30 -30.21 -11.48
N ASP A 31 36.65 -30.42 -12.63
CA ASP A 31 37.09 -31.43 -13.61
C ASP A 31 38.34 -30.96 -14.37
N GLU A 32 38.58 -29.64 -14.40
CA GLU A 32 39.73 -29.06 -15.12
C GLU A 32 40.56 -28.16 -14.22
N GLU A 33 41.89 -28.12 -14.47
CA GLU A 33 42.81 -27.23 -13.73
C GLU A 33 42.68 -25.76 -14.01
N ARG A 34 41.96 -25.41 -15.08
CA ARG A 34 41.81 -24.02 -15.52
C ARG A 34 40.39 -23.72 -15.93
N ILE A 35 39.90 -22.57 -15.48
CA ILE A 35 38.63 -22.03 -15.94
C ILE A 35 38.91 -21.24 -17.21
N VAL A 36 38.36 -21.70 -18.34
CA VAL A 36 38.49 -21.06 -19.65
C VAL A 36 37.13 -20.68 -20.18
N MET A 37 36.94 -19.42 -20.57
CA MET A 37 35.67 -18.98 -21.17
C MET A 37 35.91 -17.84 -22.18
N SER A 38 35.12 -17.82 -23.25
CA SER A 38 35.17 -16.76 -24.25
C SER A 38 34.55 -15.49 -23.68
N LEU A 39 35.25 -14.36 -23.82
CA LEU A 39 34.74 -13.01 -23.45
C LEU A 39 33.92 -12.39 -24.59
N ARG A 40 33.79 -13.08 -25.73
CA ARG A 40 33.00 -12.66 -26.92
C ARG A 40 33.28 -11.22 -27.37
N THR A 41 34.50 -10.75 -27.19
CA THR A 41 34.89 -9.41 -27.57
C THR A 41 36.28 -9.38 -28.21
N LYS A 42 36.48 -8.44 -29.15
CA LYS A 42 37.78 -8.10 -29.76
C LYS A 42 38.39 -6.84 -29.13
N SER A 43 37.62 -6.12 -28.28
CA SER A 43 38.06 -4.89 -27.64
C SER A 43 38.86 -5.21 -26.37
N ILE A 44 40.09 -4.69 -26.26
CA ILE A 44 40.97 -4.86 -25.09
C ILE A 44 40.36 -4.22 -23.85
N THR A 45 39.67 -3.08 -23.97
CA THR A 45 39.03 -2.38 -22.86
C THR A 45 37.85 -3.17 -22.31
N ALA A 46 37.01 -3.73 -23.19
CA ALA A 46 35.88 -4.59 -22.81
C ALA A 46 36.40 -5.88 -22.18
N ALA A 47 37.44 -6.51 -22.77
CA ALA A 47 38.07 -7.71 -22.21
C ALA A 47 38.64 -7.50 -20.80
N ARG A 48 39.31 -6.35 -20.57
CA ARG A 48 39.85 -5.98 -19.25
C ARG A 48 38.73 -5.87 -18.20
N ARG A 49 37.62 -5.19 -18.53
CA ARG A 49 36.49 -5.01 -17.62
C ARG A 49 35.82 -6.36 -17.29
N SER A 50 35.56 -7.17 -18.31
CA SER A 50 34.93 -8.48 -18.12
C SER A 50 35.84 -9.44 -17.33
N ALA A 51 37.15 -9.46 -17.63
CA ALA A 51 38.11 -10.31 -16.92
C ALA A 51 38.22 -9.91 -15.43
N ALA A 52 38.25 -8.62 -15.11
CA ALA A 52 38.24 -8.12 -13.74
C ALA A 52 36.98 -8.55 -12.97
N ALA A 53 35.80 -8.39 -13.57
CA ALA A 53 34.53 -8.80 -12.97
C ALA A 53 34.45 -10.31 -12.71
N ILE A 54 34.90 -11.13 -13.67
CA ILE A 54 34.94 -12.60 -13.51
C ILE A 54 35.94 -12.99 -12.41
N THR A 55 37.09 -12.32 -12.35
CA THR A 55 38.12 -12.57 -11.35
C THR A 55 37.58 -12.30 -9.94
N SER A 56 36.95 -11.15 -9.71
CA SER A 56 36.34 -10.79 -8.41
C SER A 56 35.30 -11.83 -7.98
N ARG A 57 34.41 -12.21 -8.91
CA ARG A 57 33.36 -13.20 -8.61
C ARG A 57 33.91 -14.59 -8.28
N LEU A 58 34.99 -15.01 -8.95
CA LEU A 58 35.65 -16.28 -8.66
C LEU A 58 36.35 -16.23 -7.30
N ASP A 59 36.99 -15.10 -6.94
CA ASP A 59 37.65 -14.94 -5.65
C ASP A 59 36.64 -15.00 -4.51
N GLU A 60 35.50 -14.33 -4.63
CA GLU A 60 34.40 -14.39 -3.66
C GLU A 60 33.85 -15.83 -3.54
N TYR A 61 33.64 -16.50 -4.66
CA TYR A 61 33.15 -17.87 -4.66
C TYR A 61 34.12 -18.85 -4.00
N TRP A 62 35.42 -18.77 -4.34
CA TRP A 62 36.44 -19.60 -3.73
C TRP A 62 36.64 -19.33 -2.25
N MET A 63 36.51 -18.06 -1.85
CA MET A 63 36.53 -17.68 -0.43
C MET A 63 35.33 -18.27 0.31
N SER A 64 34.13 -18.23 -0.28
CA SER A 64 32.92 -18.79 0.36
C SER A 64 33.05 -20.30 0.58
N ILE A 65 33.66 -21.04 -0.37
CA ILE A 65 33.92 -22.48 -0.22
C ILE A 65 34.88 -22.73 0.95
N ARG A 66 35.95 -21.97 1.04
CA ARG A 66 36.94 -22.10 2.14
C ARG A 66 36.34 -21.78 3.50
N ILE A 67 35.54 -20.74 3.58
CA ILE A 67 34.79 -20.36 4.81
C ILE A 67 33.83 -21.48 5.23
N ALA A 68 33.12 -22.10 4.29
CA ALA A 68 32.21 -23.20 4.57
C ALA A 68 32.95 -24.45 5.13
N GLU A 69 34.21 -24.66 4.75
CA GLU A 69 35.05 -25.75 5.22
C GLU A 69 35.84 -25.43 6.52
N MET A 70 35.89 -24.17 6.90
CA MET A 70 36.53 -23.78 8.15
C MET A 70 35.79 -24.39 9.34
N LYS A 71 36.47 -25.27 10.07
CA LYS A 71 36.02 -25.68 11.40
C LYS A 71 36.27 -24.50 12.34
N ILE A 72 35.28 -23.63 12.48
CA ILE A 72 35.33 -22.60 13.50
C ILE A 72 35.34 -23.33 14.85
N PRO A 73 36.37 -23.15 15.69
CA PRO A 73 36.38 -23.73 17.03
C PRO A 73 35.09 -23.28 17.73
N LYS A 74 34.34 -24.23 18.30
CA LYS A 74 33.20 -23.85 19.17
C LYS A 74 33.81 -22.99 20.27
N LEU A 75 33.32 -21.74 20.37
CA LEU A 75 33.58 -20.90 21.54
C LEU A 75 33.14 -21.73 22.76
N VAL A 76 34.11 -22.17 23.56
CA VAL A 76 33.82 -22.67 24.89
C VAL A 76 33.32 -21.45 25.64
N ALA A 77 32.06 -21.41 25.98
CA ALA A 77 31.50 -20.37 26.83
C ALA A 77 32.18 -20.44 28.18
N THR A 78 33.25 -19.67 28.34
CA THR A 78 33.71 -19.28 29.67
C THR A 78 32.66 -18.31 30.22
N ASP A 79 32.26 -18.46 31.47
CA ASP A 79 31.22 -17.69 32.18
C ASP A 79 31.42 -16.17 32.26
N ALA A 80 32.35 -15.63 31.47
CA ALA A 80 32.62 -14.21 31.34
C ALA A 80 31.85 -13.64 30.14
N GLY A 81 30.61 -13.22 30.38
CA GLY A 81 29.84 -12.43 29.46
C GLY A 81 28.99 -13.23 28.48
N ILE A 82 27.93 -13.86 28.99
CA ILE A 82 26.72 -14.02 28.19
C ILE A 82 26.31 -12.61 27.77
N ILE A 83 26.65 -12.22 26.54
CA ILE A 83 25.87 -11.17 25.88
C ILE A 83 24.46 -11.71 25.94
N LYS A 84 23.65 -11.20 26.86
CA LYS A 84 22.21 -11.44 26.85
C LYS A 84 21.75 -11.02 25.46
N GLN A 85 21.63 -11.98 24.53
CA GLN A 85 20.86 -11.74 23.35
C GLN A 85 19.52 -11.26 23.92
N HIS A 86 19.22 -9.99 23.71
CA HIS A 86 17.92 -9.46 24.08
C HIS A 86 16.90 -10.20 23.22
N THR A 87 16.45 -11.32 23.76
CA THR A 87 15.40 -12.13 23.12
C THR A 87 14.10 -11.41 23.36
N ILE A 88 13.52 -10.88 22.32
CA ILE A 88 12.21 -10.22 22.36
C ILE A 88 11.16 -11.13 21.72
N LYS A 89 10.04 -11.37 22.41
CA LYS A 89 8.90 -12.08 21.83
C LYS A 89 8.15 -11.21 20.83
N LEU A 90 7.35 -11.84 19.98
CA LEU A 90 6.53 -11.11 18.99
C LEU A 90 5.52 -10.17 19.66
N SER A 91 4.93 -10.57 20.78
CA SER A 91 4.02 -9.72 21.59
C SER A 91 4.71 -8.45 22.09
N ASP A 92 5.95 -8.55 22.57
CA ASP A 92 6.72 -7.41 23.06
C ASP A 92 7.19 -6.53 21.90
N ALA A 93 7.53 -7.15 20.75
CA ALA A 93 7.87 -6.44 19.50
C ALA A 93 6.67 -5.63 18.99
N LEU A 94 5.45 -6.17 19.10
CA LEU A 94 4.21 -5.46 18.77
C LEU A 94 4.00 -4.25 19.71
N ALA A 95 4.20 -4.43 21.01
CA ALA A 95 4.10 -3.33 21.97
C ALA A 95 5.09 -2.21 21.66
N SER A 96 6.36 -2.56 21.36
CA SER A 96 7.38 -1.61 20.92
C SER A 96 7.00 -0.91 19.61
N TYR A 97 6.42 -1.65 18.65
CA TYR A 97 5.93 -1.09 17.39
C TYR A 97 4.81 -0.07 17.62
N HIS A 98 3.88 -0.35 18.52
CA HIS A 98 2.81 0.58 18.90
C HIS A 98 3.36 1.82 19.57
N ALA A 99 4.29 1.68 20.51
CA ALA A 99 4.90 2.82 21.20
C ALA A 99 5.65 3.76 20.23
N LEU A 100 6.43 3.21 19.31
CA LEU A 100 7.30 4.00 18.42
C LEU A 100 6.60 4.48 17.15
N LYS A 101 5.71 3.68 16.55
CA LYS A 101 5.05 3.98 15.28
C LYS A 101 3.59 4.39 15.42
N GLY A 102 3.01 4.24 16.62
CA GLY A 102 1.62 4.54 16.90
C GLY A 102 1.33 6.02 17.17
N ILE A 103 2.35 6.85 17.39
CA ILE A 103 2.18 8.27 17.69
C ILE A 103 1.42 8.94 16.55
N GLY A 104 0.27 9.54 16.86
CA GLY A 104 -0.61 10.21 15.88
C GLY A 104 -1.33 9.27 14.91
N LYS A 105 -1.34 7.96 15.17
CA LYS A 105 -2.09 6.99 14.37
C LYS A 105 -3.50 6.79 14.91
N ASP A 106 -4.41 6.42 14.00
CA ASP A 106 -5.78 6.06 14.36
C ASP A 106 -5.86 4.65 14.98
N VAL A 107 -7.02 4.32 15.56
CA VAL A 107 -7.28 3.00 16.17
C VAL A 107 -7.15 1.86 15.15
N LEU A 108 -7.40 2.13 13.86
CA LEU A 108 -7.29 1.11 12.82
C LEU A 108 -5.85 0.62 12.63
N PHE A 109 -4.86 1.49 12.88
CA PHE A 109 -3.45 1.10 12.88
C PHE A 109 -3.18 0.02 13.95
N PHE A 110 -3.63 0.26 15.18
CA PHE A 110 -3.45 -0.65 16.30
C PHE A 110 -4.22 -1.96 16.09
N THR A 111 -5.52 -1.88 15.85
CA THR A 111 -6.37 -3.07 15.67
C THR A 111 -5.98 -3.93 14.47
N THR A 112 -5.36 -3.34 13.45
CA THR A 112 -4.87 -4.10 12.28
C THR A 112 -3.60 -4.87 12.63
N SER A 113 -2.63 -4.23 13.28
CA SER A 113 -1.39 -4.88 13.71
C SER A 113 -1.65 -5.94 14.78
N ASP A 114 -2.53 -5.67 15.76
CA ASP A 114 -2.98 -6.64 16.76
C ASP A 114 -3.57 -7.89 16.11
N ARG A 115 -4.51 -7.70 15.17
CA ARG A 115 -5.16 -8.82 14.50
C ARG A 115 -4.18 -9.69 13.74
N PHE A 116 -3.23 -9.11 13.01
CA PHE A 116 -2.27 -9.90 12.23
C PHE A 116 -1.22 -10.56 13.11
N CYS A 117 -0.77 -9.92 14.20
CA CYS A 117 0.06 -10.56 15.20
C CYS A 117 -0.69 -11.71 15.89
N LYS A 118 -1.96 -11.49 16.26
CA LYS A 118 -2.79 -12.57 16.82
C LYS A 118 -2.88 -13.76 15.86
N TYR A 119 -3.10 -13.54 14.56
CA TYR A 119 -3.13 -14.64 13.60
C TYR A 119 -1.80 -15.41 13.55
N LEU A 120 -0.67 -14.70 13.65
CA LEU A 120 0.64 -15.35 13.66
C LEU A 120 0.87 -16.12 14.96
N ILE A 121 0.51 -15.55 16.11
CA ILE A 121 0.61 -16.19 17.42
C ILE A 121 -0.31 -17.42 17.51
N ASP A 122 -1.54 -17.32 17.03
CA ASP A 122 -2.50 -18.43 17.00
C ASP A 122 -1.99 -19.59 16.11
N ALA A 123 -1.26 -19.29 15.02
CA ALA A 123 -0.75 -20.29 14.09
C ALA A 123 0.57 -20.96 14.57
N LEU A 124 1.49 -20.17 15.14
CA LEU A 124 2.87 -20.60 15.36
C LEU A 124 3.36 -20.41 16.80
N GLY A 125 2.53 -19.83 17.67
CA GLY A 125 2.89 -19.47 19.04
C GLY A 125 3.60 -18.13 19.16
N ASP A 126 3.62 -17.57 20.37
CA ASP A 126 4.34 -16.34 20.72
C ASP A 126 5.80 -16.66 21.00
N ARG A 127 6.62 -16.67 19.95
CA ARG A 127 8.04 -17.01 19.99
C ARG A 127 8.92 -15.76 19.98
N HIS A 128 10.21 -15.93 20.26
CA HIS A 128 11.18 -14.88 20.04
C HIS A 128 11.26 -14.53 18.56
N VAL A 129 11.44 -13.25 18.25
CA VAL A 129 11.49 -12.73 16.86
C VAL A 129 12.54 -13.46 16.03
N ALA A 130 13.68 -13.80 16.63
CA ALA A 130 14.78 -14.50 15.97
C ALA A 130 14.46 -15.98 15.62
N ASP A 131 13.44 -16.57 16.25
CA ASP A 131 13.10 -17.98 16.07
C ASP A 131 12.10 -18.23 14.93
N TYR A 132 11.57 -17.17 14.32
CA TYR A 132 10.70 -17.31 13.16
C TYR A 132 11.51 -17.44 11.88
N SER A 133 11.47 -18.60 11.29
CA SER A 133 12.17 -18.96 10.05
C SER A 133 11.36 -18.62 8.79
N SER A 134 11.99 -18.78 7.62
CA SER A 134 11.29 -18.69 6.33
C SER A 134 10.28 -19.81 6.10
N SER A 135 10.50 -21.01 6.67
CA SER A 135 9.53 -22.11 6.66
C SER A 135 8.30 -21.80 7.50
N ASP A 136 8.48 -21.15 8.66
CA ASP A 136 7.36 -20.63 9.47
C ASP A 136 6.54 -19.58 8.71
N ALA A 137 7.21 -18.69 7.99
CA ALA A 137 6.53 -17.71 7.16
C ALA A 137 5.68 -18.36 6.04
N SER A 138 6.19 -19.45 5.44
CA SER A 138 5.42 -20.22 4.47
C SER A 138 4.21 -20.92 5.11
N ALA A 139 4.39 -21.53 6.27
CA ALA A 139 3.30 -22.15 7.03
C ALA A 139 2.23 -21.11 7.44
N PHE A 140 2.65 -19.94 7.88
CA PHE A 140 1.72 -18.85 8.19
C PHE A 140 0.95 -18.35 6.98
N ARG A 141 1.59 -18.20 5.81
CA ARG A 141 0.91 -17.89 4.55
C ARG A 141 -0.21 -18.88 4.27
N ASP A 142 0.11 -20.18 4.35
CA ASP A 142 -0.82 -21.25 4.03
C ASP A 142 -1.98 -21.27 5.05
N HIS A 143 -1.69 -21.12 6.34
CA HIS A 143 -2.71 -20.94 7.38
C HIS A 143 -3.66 -19.77 7.10
N LEU A 144 -3.16 -18.62 6.60
CA LEU A 144 -4.03 -17.49 6.27
C LEU A 144 -4.93 -17.79 5.06
N PHE A 145 -4.45 -18.53 4.08
CA PHE A 145 -5.27 -18.99 2.96
C PHE A 145 -6.33 -19.99 3.39
N ASP A 146 -5.99 -20.93 4.27
CA ASP A 146 -6.93 -21.92 4.82
C ASP A 146 -8.05 -21.24 5.65
N ARG A 147 -7.77 -20.10 6.26
CA ARG A 147 -8.77 -19.24 6.87
C ARG A 147 -9.64 -18.46 5.87
N GLY A 148 -9.45 -18.64 4.57
CA GLY A 148 -10.22 -17.98 3.51
C GLY A 148 -9.80 -16.52 3.23
N LEU A 149 -8.60 -16.08 3.64
CA LEU A 149 -8.14 -14.73 3.32
C LEU A 149 -7.74 -14.65 1.84
N SER A 150 -8.13 -13.54 1.19
CA SER A 150 -7.67 -13.22 -0.17
C SER A 150 -6.17 -12.94 -0.23
N SER A 151 -5.55 -13.15 -1.41
CA SER A 151 -4.12 -12.86 -1.65
C SER A 151 -3.74 -11.43 -1.24
N SER A 152 -4.62 -10.46 -1.49
CA SER A 152 -4.41 -9.06 -1.08
C SER A 152 -4.42 -8.88 0.45
N SER A 153 -5.26 -9.63 1.17
CA SER A 153 -5.32 -9.61 2.64
C SER A 153 -4.11 -10.30 3.25
N VAL A 154 -3.66 -11.41 2.67
CA VAL A 154 -2.42 -12.10 3.08
C VAL A 154 -1.21 -11.19 2.91
N ARG A 155 -1.07 -10.51 1.75
CA ARG A 155 0.02 -9.51 1.56
C ARG A 155 -0.01 -8.40 2.60
N ARG A 156 -1.20 -7.93 2.99
CA ARG A 156 -1.33 -6.90 4.02
C ARG A 156 -0.90 -7.42 5.39
N ALA A 157 -1.25 -8.65 5.75
CA ALA A 157 -0.79 -9.29 6.96
C ALA A 157 0.74 -9.40 7.00
N PHE A 158 1.34 -9.90 5.92
CA PHE A 158 2.79 -9.98 5.78
C PHE A 158 3.50 -8.63 5.82
N SER A 159 2.91 -7.59 5.23
CA SER A 159 3.45 -6.23 5.29
C SER A 159 3.49 -5.72 6.74
N SER A 160 2.44 -5.97 7.51
CA SER A 160 2.37 -5.60 8.94
C SER A 160 3.39 -6.37 9.78
N ILE A 161 3.43 -7.70 9.65
CA ILE A 161 4.37 -8.55 10.39
C ILE A 161 5.82 -8.20 10.06
N ARG A 162 6.16 -8.00 8.77
CA ARG A 162 7.50 -7.55 8.37
C ARG A 162 7.90 -6.24 9.01
N ALA A 163 6.99 -5.28 9.09
CA ALA A 163 7.27 -3.98 9.69
C ALA A 163 7.56 -4.08 11.18
N ILE A 164 6.80 -4.91 11.90
CA ILE A 164 6.98 -5.16 13.34
C ILE A 164 8.31 -5.85 13.61
N ILE A 165 8.59 -6.95 12.91
CA ILE A 165 9.82 -7.72 13.07
C ILE A 165 11.05 -6.89 12.68
N ASN A 166 11.01 -6.16 11.56
CA ASN A 166 12.13 -5.30 11.14
C ASN A 166 12.41 -4.18 12.14
N LEU A 167 11.37 -3.62 12.78
CA LEU A 167 11.56 -2.64 13.84
C LEU A 167 12.24 -3.29 15.05
N ALA A 168 11.73 -4.44 15.50
CA ALA A 168 12.29 -5.16 16.64
C ALA A 168 13.78 -5.53 16.43
N ILE A 169 14.13 -6.02 15.23
CA ILE A 169 15.52 -6.33 14.87
C ILE A 169 16.42 -5.10 15.03
N LYS A 170 15.96 -3.94 14.55
CA LYS A 170 16.73 -2.69 14.61
C LYS A 170 16.83 -2.13 16.04
N GLU A 171 15.72 -2.04 16.75
CA GLU A 171 15.66 -1.43 18.08
C GLU A 171 16.39 -2.26 19.13
N HIS A 172 16.37 -3.59 19.01
CA HIS A 172 16.99 -4.49 19.97
C HIS A 172 18.36 -5.03 19.51
N GLY A 173 18.87 -4.57 18.34
CA GLY A 173 20.17 -4.98 17.82
C GLY A 173 20.28 -6.50 17.59
N LEU A 174 19.16 -7.15 17.16
CA LEU A 174 19.14 -8.58 16.97
C LEU A 174 19.97 -9.00 15.76
N ASN A 175 20.84 -9.97 15.94
CA ASN A 175 21.63 -10.53 14.84
C ASN A 175 20.88 -11.67 14.13
N CYS A 176 19.74 -11.32 13.50
CA CYS A 176 18.92 -12.26 12.73
C CYS A 176 18.35 -11.62 11.48
N VAL A 177 17.93 -12.44 10.53
CA VAL A 177 17.22 -12.03 9.32
C VAL A 177 15.73 -12.22 9.53
N ASN A 178 14.94 -11.27 9.03
CA ASN A 178 13.48 -11.42 9.09
C ASN A 178 13.02 -12.56 8.17
N GLY A 179 12.56 -13.67 8.74
CA GLY A 179 12.08 -14.85 8.01
C GLY A 179 10.91 -14.57 7.07
N PHE A 180 10.14 -13.49 7.32
CA PHE A 180 8.99 -13.11 6.49
C PHE A 180 9.38 -12.21 5.29
N ALA A 181 10.63 -11.78 5.17
CA ALA A 181 11.05 -10.75 4.21
C ALA A 181 10.76 -11.13 2.76
N SER A 182 11.07 -12.36 2.36
CA SER A 182 11.05 -12.83 0.96
C SER A 182 10.00 -13.90 0.68
N THR A 183 8.97 -14.04 1.55
CA THR A 183 7.94 -15.07 1.35
C THR A 183 7.11 -14.78 0.09
N PHE A 184 7.06 -15.73 -0.81
CA PHE A 184 6.19 -15.66 -1.99
C PHE A 184 4.72 -15.84 -1.61
N ILE A 185 3.86 -14.93 -2.07
CA ILE A 185 2.41 -14.98 -1.86
C ILE A 185 1.74 -15.11 -3.23
N PRO A 186 1.16 -16.28 -3.54
CA PRO A 186 0.52 -16.52 -4.84
C PRO A 186 -0.74 -15.66 -5.00
N GLU A 187 -1.05 -15.33 -6.25
CA GLU A 187 -2.34 -14.77 -6.65
C GLU A 187 -3.32 -15.90 -6.86
N LYS A 188 -4.18 -16.18 -5.87
CA LYS A 188 -5.22 -17.22 -5.96
C LYS A 188 -6.52 -16.73 -6.59
N GLU A 189 -6.68 -15.42 -6.69
CA GLU A 189 -7.92 -14.79 -7.15
C GLU A 189 -7.62 -13.69 -8.15
N VAL A 190 -8.43 -13.59 -9.19
CA VAL A 190 -8.44 -12.40 -10.04
C VAL A 190 -9.10 -11.26 -9.24
N PRO A 191 -8.42 -10.15 -8.96
CA PRO A 191 -9.01 -9.05 -8.21
C PRO A 191 -10.26 -8.54 -8.92
N LYS A 192 -11.43 -8.66 -8.29
CA LYS A 192 -12.67 -8.09 -8.82
C LYS A 192 -12.52 -6.57 -8.86
N ARG A 193 -12.32 -6.01 -10.05
CA ARG A 193 -12.28 -4.57 -10.26
C ARG A 193 -13.67 -3.98 -10.02
N ARG A 194 -13.76 -2.98 -9.15
CA ARG A 194 -14.99 -2.20 -9.00
C ARG A 194 -15.24 -1.41 -10.27
N MET A 195 -16.47 -1.54 -10.79
CA MET A 195 -16.88 -0.85 -12.01
C MET A 195 -17.58 0.47 -11.67
N PRO A 196 -17.53 1.48 -12.55
CA PRO A 196 -18.39 2.64 -12.46
C PRO A 196 -19.86 2.22 -12.62
N ILE A 197 -20.77 2.97 -12.03
CA ILE A 197 -22.22 2.78 -12.20
C ILE A 197 -22.61 3.38 -13.56
N PRO A 198 -23.32 2.66 -14.44
CA PRO A 198 -23.82 3.20 -15.68
C PRO A 198 -24.72 4.42 -15.47
N THR A 199 -24.69 5.38 -16.39
CA THR A 199 -25.41 6.66 -16.26
C THR A 199 -26.90 6.47 -16.05
N ASP A 200 -27.54 5.52 -16.73
CA ASP A 200 -28.96 5.26 -16.58
C ASP A 200 -29.33 4.73 -15.20
N SER A 201 -28.56 3.77 -14.70
CA SER A 201 -28.69 3.27 -13.31
C SER A 201 -28.43 4.37 -12.28
N LEU A 202 -27.44 5.25 -12.53
CA LEU A 202 -27.18 6.40 -11.68
C LEU A 202 -28.40 7.32 -11.57
N ARG A 203 -28.98 7.70 -12.72
CA ARG A 203 -30.17 8.56 -12.78
C ARG A 203 -31.39 7.92 -12.11
N GLU A 204 -31.59 6.63 -12.31
CA GLU A 204 -32.67 5.88 -11.64
C GLU A 204 -32.52 5.91 -10.11
N ILE A 205 -31.32 5.68 -9.62
CA ILE A 205 -31.00 5.72 -8.17
C ILE A 205 -31.24 7.14 -7.63
N GLN A 206 -30.78 8.17 -8.34
CA GLN A 206 -30.99 9.57 -7.96
C GLN A 206 -32.44 9.94 -7.88
N ALA A 207 -33.26 9.55 -8.87
CA ALA A 207 -34.71 9.76 -8.86
C ALA A 207 -35.38 9.06 -7.67
N LYS A 208 -34.99 7.81 -7.38
CA LYS A 208 -35.48 7.08 -6.19
C LYS A 208 -35.07 7.74 -4.89
N CYS A 209 -33.88 8.35 -4.82
CA CYS A 209 -33.46 9.10 -3.65
C CYS A 209 -34.40 10.27 -3.36
N VAL A 210 -34.78 11.03 -4.39
CA VAL A 210 -35.73 12.14 -4.26
C VAL A 210 -37.13 11.65 -3.86
N SER A 211 -37.60 10.56 -4.46
CA SER A 211 -38.93 10.01 -4.18
C SER A 211 -39.05 9.50 -2.73
N ILE A 212 -38.02 8.95 -2.14
CA ILE A 212 -38.02 8.42 -0.76
C ILE A 212 -37.76 9.51 0.27
N ASP A 213 -36.82 10.43 -0.02
CA ASP A 213 -36.53 11.66 0.71
C ASP A 213 -36.22 11.43 2.21
N ASP A 214 -35.22 10.63 2.51
CA ASP A 214 -34.73 10.40 3.86
C ASP A 214 -33.18 10.54 3.97
N ASP A 215 -32.65 10.51 5.19
CA ASP A 215 -31.22 10.73 5.48
C ASP A 215 -30.29 9.75 4.74
N MET A 216 -30.70 8.51 4.53
CA MET A 216 -29.89 7.53 3.78
C MET A 216 -29.83 7.89 2.30
N ARG A 217 -30.93 8.37 1.71
CA ARG A 217 -31.01 8.77 0.30
C ARG A 217 -30.32 10.09 0.07
N TRP A 218 -30.37 11.01 1.01
CA TRP A 218 -29.56 12.25 0.94
C TRP A 218 -28.07 11.93 0.91
N LEU A 219 -27.60 10.94 1.70
CA LEU A 219 -26.19 10.55 1.69
C LEU A 219 -25.77 9.95 0.34
N ILE A 220 -26.63 9.13 -0.29
CA ILE A 220 -26.38 8.56 -1.62
C ILE A 220 -26.36 9.67 -2.68
N ALA A 221 -27.38 10.54 -2.69
CA ALA A 221 -27.51 11.65 -3.61
C ALA A 221 -26.32 12.62 -3.49
N LEU A 222 -25.90 12.94 -2.27
CA LEU A 222 -24.72 13.75 -2.02
C LEU A 222 -23.45 13.15 -2.65
N ILE A 223 -23.20 11.85 -2.44
CA ILE A 223 -22.02 11.17 -2.97
C ILE A 223 -22.08 11.06 -4.50
N SER A 224 -23.27 10.90 -5.07
CA SER A 224 -23.46 10.66 -6.50
C SER A 224 -22.92 11.79 -7.37
N ASP A 225 -23.09 13.05 -6.95
CA ASP A 225 -22.66 14.23 -7.71
C ASP A 225 -21.48 15.00 -7.09
N SER A 226 -21.05 14.63 -5.87
CA SER A 226 -19.86 15.24 -5.25
C SER A 226 -18.59 14.41 -5.39
N GLY A 227 -18.72 13.12 -5.70
CA GLY A 227 -17.60 12.18 -5.76
C GLY A 227 -16.86 12.01 -4.43
N MET A 228 -17.44 12.39 -3.29
CA MET A 228 -16.87 12.23 -1.96
C MET A 228 -16.67 10.76 -1.60
N ARG A 229 -15.70 10.48 -0.71
CA ARG A 229 -15.64 9.16 -0.07
C ARG A 229 -16.80 9.05 0.94
N LEU A 230 -17.35 7.84 1.10
CA LEU A 230 -18.45 7.62 2.05
C LEU A 230 -18.15 8.16 3.46
N ALA A 231 -16.94 7.92 3.99
CA ALA A 231 -16.55 8.42 5.30
C ALA A 231 -16.45 9.96 5.33
N GLU A 232 -16.06 10.59 4.21
CA GLU A 232 -16.02 12.05 4.08
C GLU A 232 -17.43 12.62 4.18
N ALA A 233 -18.38 12.05 3.45
CA ALA A 233 -19.76 12.51 3.42
C ALA A 233 -20.52 12.19 4.72
N ALA A 234 -20.44 10.94 5.21
CA ALA A 234 -21.15 10.52 6.43
C ALA A 234 -20.70 11.28 7.70
N GLY A 235 -19.48 11.78 7.74
CA GLY A 235 -18.95 12.53 8.88
C GLY A 235 -18.94 14.05 8.71
N LEU A 236 -19.75 14.62 7.81
CA LEU A 236 -19.87 16.07 7.64
C LEU A 236 -20.58 16.73 8.82
N LEU A 237 -20.17 17.93 9.13
CA LEU A 237 -20.98 18.89 9.89
C LEU A 237 -21.92 19.63 8.93
N LYS A 238 -23.05 20.12 9.44
CA LYS A 238 -23.89 21.06 8.71
C LYS A 238 -23.14 22.37 8.39
N THR A 239 -22.25 22.79 9.28
CA THR A 239 -21.39 23.98 9.08
C THR A 239 -20.29 23.81 8.03
N ASP A 240 -20.04 22.58 7.53
CA ASP A 240 -19.17 22.37 6.38
C ASP A 240 -19.90 22.65 5.04
N ILE A 241 -21.24 22.80 5.06
CA ILE A 241 -22.12 23.02 3.90
C ILE A 241 -22.44 24.50 3.80
N ASN A 242 -22.13 25.12 2.67
CA ASN A 242 -22.33 26.54 2.42
C ASN A 242 -23.28 26.72 1.23
N LEU A 243 -24.56 26.97 1.48
CA LEU A 243 -25.58 27.20 0.43
C LEU A 243 -25.84 28.68 0.16
N GLU A 244 -25.58 29.56 1.13
CA GLU A 244 -25.86 31.01 1.06
C GLU A 244 -24.75 31.80 0.36
N THR A 245 -24.13 31.20 -0.67
CA THR A 245 -23.05 31.82 -1.45
C THR A 245 -23.39 31.76 -2.94
N ASP A 246 -22.82 32.63 -3.76
CA ASP A 246 -23.02 32.64 -5.21
C ASP A 246 -22.78 31.27 -5.86
N ILE A 247 -21.86 30.51 -5.30
CA ILE A 247 -21.58 29.12 -5.71
C ILE A 247 -21.68 28.25 -4.46
N PRO A 248 -22.76 27.48 -4.29
CA PRO A 248 -22.90 26.56 -3.17
C PRO A 248 -21.79 25.50 -3.16
N PHE A 249 -21.21 25.23 -1.98
CA PHE A 249 -20.10 24.29 -1.87
C PHE A 249 -20.04 23.62 -0.50
N ILE A 250 -19.30 22.50 -0.44
CA ILE A 250 -18.84 21.89 0.81
C ILE A 250 -17.35 22.21 1.01
N GLU A 251 -17.01 22.70 2.20
CA GLU A 251 -15.63 22.76 2.66
C GLU A 251 -15.23 21.44 3.33
N LEU A 252 -14.60 20.55 2.60
CA LEU A 252 -14.14 19.28 3.17
C LEU A 252 -12.82 19.48 3.90
N LYS A 253 -12.85 19.44 5.22
CA LYS A 253 -11.71 19.59 6.14
C LYS A 253 -11.65 18.41 7.14
N PRO A 254 -10.49 18.14 7.76
CA PRO A 254 -10.40 17.11 8.79
C PRO A 254 -11.16 17.52 10.05
N HIS A 255 -11.77 16.53 10.70
CA HIS A 255 -12.37 16.62 12.02
C HIS A 255 -11.86 15.51 12.92
N GLU A 256 -11.90 15.66 14.22
CA GLU A 256 -11.40 14.66 15.18
C GLU A 256 -12.10 13.28 15.02
N TRP A 257 -13.41 13.29 14.76
CA TRP A 257 -14.20 12.07 14.52
C TRP A 257 -14.06 11.51 13.10
N ARG A 258 -13.50 12.29 12.15
CA ARG A 258 -13.35 11.92 10.75
C ARG A 258 -12.05 12.52 10.17
N PRO A 259 -10.91 11.86 10.39
CA PRO A 259 -9.67 12.26 9.73
C PRO A 259 -9.79 12.09 8.21
N LEU A 260 -9.05 12.86 7.46
CA LEU A 260 -8.95 12.70 6.01
C LEU A 260 -7.83 11.69 5.67
N LYS A 261 -8.07 10.87 4.65
CA LYS A 261 -7.14 9.80 4.25
C LYS A 261 -5.78 10.33 3.78
N THR A 262 -5.77 11.49 3.14
CA THR A 262 -4.56 12.15 2.60
C THR A 262 -4.70 13.66 2.73
N ALA A 263 -3.59 14.39 2.72
CA ALA A 263 -3.60 15.85 2.74
C ALA A 263 -4.44 16.44 1.58
N ASN A 264 -4.35 15.87 0.39
CA ASN A 264 -5.13 16.29 -0.79
C ASN A 264 -6.64 16.04 -0.68
N SER A 265 -7.08 15.36 0.37
CA SER A 265 -8.52 15.18 0.59
C SER A 265 -9.21 16.47 1.09
N LYS A 266 -8.47 17.41 1.72
CA LYS A 266 -8.99 18.73 2.06
C LYS A 266 -9.21 19.51 0.76
N ARG A 267 -10.45 19.95 0.52
CA ARG A 267 -10.83 20.63 -0.72
C ARG A 267 -12.19 21.31 -0.61
N LEU A 268 -12.46 22.24 -1.51
CA LEU A 268 -13.80 22.78 -1.76
C LEU A 268 -14.47 21.94 -2.85
N ILE A 269 -15.73 21.59 -2.66
CA ILE A 269 -16.54 20.79 -3.60
C ILE A 269 -17.77 21.60 -3.97
N PRO A 270 -17.85 22.16 -5.19
CA PRO A 270 -19.06 22.83 -5.66
C PRO A 270 -20.23 21.86 -5.66
N LEU A 271 -21.38 22.31 -5.23
CA LEU A 271 -22.62 21.51 -5.19
C LEU A 271 -23.42 21.73 -6.47
N VAL A 272 -23.82 20.63 -7.10
CA VAL A 272 -24.63 20.62 -8.32
C VAL A 272 -25.65 19.47 -8.26
N GLY A 273 -26.72 19.56 -9.07
CA GLY A 273 -27.67 18.47 -9.24
C GLY A 273 -28.18 17.90 -7.92
N TYR A 274 -28.13 16.59 -7.78
CA TYR A 274 -28.64 15.89 -6.60
C TYR A 274 -27.81 16.10 -5.34
N SER A 275 -26.53 16.47 -5.47
CA SER A 275 -25.73 16.83 -4.29
C SER A 275 -26.19 18.16 -3.66
N LEU A 276 -26.63 19.13 -4.48
CA LEU A 276 -27.20 20.38 -4.02
C LEU A 276 -28.56 20.14 -3.33
N TRP A 277 -29.44 19.37 -3.98
CA TRP A 277 -30.72 18.96 -3.39
C TRP A 277 -30.54 18.27 -2.03
N ALA A 278 -29.61 17.32 -1.95
CA ALA A 278 -29.35 16.61 -0.70
C ALA A 278 -28.87 17.54 0.43
N CYS A 279 -28.00 18.51 0.12
CA CYS A 279 -27.52 19.49 1.09
C CYS A 279 -28.64 20.40 1.60
N ASP A 280 -29.57 20.81 0.74
CA ASP A 280 -30.75 21.57 1.14
C ASP A 280 -31.58 20.78 2.17
N ARG A 281 -31.87 19.49 1.87
CA ARG A 281 -32.60 18.60 2.79
C ARG A 281 -31.87 18.40 4.12
N ILE A 282 -30.53 18.21 4.08
CA ILE A 282 -29.71 18.04 5.28
C ILE A 282 -29.78 19.27 6.18
N LEU A 283 -29.66 20.47 5.63
CA LEU A 283 -29.70 21.69 6.42
C LEU A 283 -31.09 21.96 7.00
N SER A 284 -32.14 21.62 6.26
CA SER A 284 -33.53 21.78 6.69
C SER A 284 -33.98 20.72 7.72
N ASN A 285 -33.19 19.67 7.98
CA ASN A 285 -33.57 18.54 8.83
C ASN A 285 -32.99 18.62 10.23
N GLY A 286 -33.82 18.94 11.23
CA GLY A 286 -33.52 18.82 12.67
C GLY A 286 -32.34 19.65 13.18
N ASP A 287 -32.07 19.57 14.48
CA ASP A 287 -31.13 20.43 15.21
C ASP A 287 -29.71 19.85 15.36
N SER A 288 -29.47 18.67 14.79
CA SER A 288 -28.14 18.04 14.87
C SER A 288 -27.08 18.88 14.18
N VAL A 289 -25.93 19.03 14.83
CA VAL A 289 -24.73 19.64 14.22
C VAL A 289 -24.14 18.79 13.10
N PHE A 290 -24.38 17.45 13.14
CA PHE A 290 -23.92 16.51 12.12
C PHE A 290 -24.94 16.43 10.98
N ALA A 291 -24.44 16.35 9.75
CA ALA A 291 -25.27 16.11 8.57
C ALA A 291 -25.96 14.71 8.63
N PHE A 292 -25.27 13.72 9.18
CA PHE A 292 -25.77 12.35 9.29
C PHE A 292 -25.54 11.77 10.70
N PRO A 293 -26.30 12.21 11.70
CA PRO A 293 -26.11 11.80 13.09
C PRO A 293 -26.24 10.29 13.32
N ARG A 294 -27.03 9.59 12.50
CA ARG A 294 -27.19 8.12 12.53
C ARG A 294 -25.86 7.38 12.45
N TYR A 295 -24.88 7.92 11.75
CA TYR A 295 -23.59 7.28 11.53
C TYR A 295 -22.51 7.79 12.49
N MET A 296 -22.88 8.62 13.45
CA MET A 296 -21.98 9.06 14.52
C MET A 296 -22.12 8.14 15.73
N ASN A 297 -21.00 7.61 16.22
CA ASN A 297 -20.94 6.81 17.43
C ASN A 297 -19.96 7.46 18.41
N GLY A 298 -20.49 8.29 19.30
CA GLY A 298 -19.67 9.10 20.20
C GLY A 298 -18.72 10.00 19.43
N SER A 299 -17.43 9.77 19.60
CA SER A 299 -16.36 10.57 19.00
C SER A 299 -15.92 10.09 17.60
N ARG A 300 -16.70 9.21 16.90
CA ARG A 300 -16.27 8.62 15.63
C ARG A 300 -17.40 8.49 14.61
N CYS A 301 -17.04 8.68 13.32
CA CYS A 301 -17.92 8.36 12.21
C CYS A 301 -17.83 6.86 11.87
N ASN A 302 -18.94 6.14 11.96
CA ASN A 302 -19.05 4.71 11.61
C ASN A 302 -19.41 4.52 10.14
N SER A 303 -18.49 4.82 9.25
CA SER A 303 -18.66 4.67 7.80
C SER A 303 -18.86 3.20 7.37
N ASN A 304 -18.45 2.21 8.18
CA ASN A 304 -18.68 0.80 7.90
C ASN A 304 -20.17 0.44 8.02
N SER A 305 -20.84 0.94 9.05
CA SER A 305 -22.29 0.79 9.21
C SER A 305 -23.04 1.46 8.05
N ALA A 306 -22.63 2.69 7.69
CA ALA A 306 -23.19 3.37 6.51
C ALA A 306 -23.00 2.53 5.25
N SER A 307 -21.80 2.02 5.01
CA SER A 307 -21.50 1.17 3.85
C SER A 307 -22.39 -0.08 3.80
N ALA A 308 -22.55 -0.77 4.91
CA ALA A 308 -23.40 -1.98 4.96
C ALA A 308 -24.86 -1.66 4.63
N THR A 309 -25.41 -0.62 5.25
CA THR A 309 -26.81 -0.21 5.08
C THR A 309 -27.08 0.27 3.65
N LEU A 310 -26.25 1.16 3.12
CA LEU A 310 -26.43 1.74 1.79
C LEU A 310 -26.25 0.67 0.70
N ASN A 311 -25.25 -0.19 0.80
CA ASN A 311 -25.05 -1.27 -0.18
C ASN A 311 -26.19 -2.30 -0.16
N LYS A 312 -26.80 -2.57 0.99
CA LYS A 312 -27.99 -3.44 1.07
C LYS A 312 -29.15 -2.87 0.24
N TRP A 313 -29.41 -1.56 0.33
CA TRP A 313 -30.46 -0.91 -0.45
C TRP A 313 -30.10 -0.79 -1.93
N LEU A 314 -28.84 -0.50 -2.25
CA LEU A 314 -28.38 -0.32 -3.64
C LEU A 314 -28.29 -1.62 -4.43
N ARG A 315 -28.06 -2.77 -3.76
CA ARG A 315 -27.78 -4.06 -4.41
C ARG A 315 -28.77 -4.45 -5.54
N PRO A 316 -30.09 -4.32 -5.38
CA PRO A 316 -31.05 -4.70 -6.45
C PRO A 316 -31.01 -3.76 -7.66
N MET A 317 -30.44 -2.57 -7.54
CA MET A 317 -30.41 -1.53 -8.57
C MET A 317 -29.04 -1.39 -9.25
N LEU A 318 -28.01 -2.00 -8.67
CA LEU A 318 -26.64 -1.90 -9.17
C LEU A 318 -26.23 -3.16 -9.94
N PRO A 319 -25.50 -3.00 -11.04
CA PRO A 319 -24.82 -4.11 -11.69
C PRO A 319 -23.88 -4.87 -10.74
N GLU A 320 -23.55 -6.12 -11.10
CA GLU A 320 -22.53 -6.89 -10.37
C GLU A 320 -21.22 -6.10 -10.30
N ASN A 321 -20.53 -6.20 -9.18
CA ASN A 321 -19.28 -5.48 -8.87
C ASN A 321 -19.39 -3.96 -8.66
N CYS A 322 -20.60 -3.40 -8.63
CA CYS A 322 -20.86 -2.03 -8.22
C CYS A 322 -21.30 -1.96 -6.75
N VAL A 323 -20.83 -0.94 -6.05
CA VAL A 323 -21.11 -0.65 -4.64
C VAL A 323 -21.16 0.86 -4.42
N ILE A 324 -21.50 1.34 -3.22
CA ILE A 324 -21.52 2.79 -2.91
C ILE A 324 -20.23 3.52 -3.33
N HIS A 325 -19.07 2.87 -3.26
CA HIS A 325 -17.80 3.47 -3.71
C HIS A 325 -17.74 3.63 -5.24
N SER A 326 -18.54 2.90 -6.00
CA SER A 326 -18.62 2.98 -7.46
C SER A 326 -19.14 4.33 -7.96
N PHE A 327 -19.96 5.05 -7.17
CA PHE A 327 -20.35 6.43 -7.49
C PHE A 327 -19.13 7.33 -7.72
N ARG A 328 -18.06 7.13 -6.95
CA ARG A 328 -16.83 7.88 -7.11
C ARG A 328 -16.06 7.51 -8.39
N HIS A 329 -16.19 6.26 -8.87
CA HIS A 329 -15.67 5.88 -10.18
C HIS A 329 -16.50 6.54 -11.29
N SER A 330 -17.84 6.51 -11.21
CA SER A 330 -18.73 7.17 -12.15
C SER A 330 -18.51 8.68 -12.19
N PHE A 331 -18.30 9.32 -11.05
CA PHE A 331 -17.96 10.75 -10.97
C PHE A 331 -16.69 11.07 -11.78
N ARG A 332 -15.65 10.24 -11.67
CA ARG A 332 -14.42 10.43 -12.44
C ARG A 332 -14.66 10.24 -13.95
N ASP A 333 -15.46 9.25 -14.34
CA ASP A 333 -15.74 8.98 -15.75
C ASP A 333 -16.62 10.08 -16.34
N ARG A 334 -17.67 10.54 -15.64
CA ARG A 334 -18.48 11.70 -16.06
C ARG A 334 -17.64 12.95 -16.30
N LEU A 335 -16.64 13.22 -15.43
CA LEU A 335 -15.69 14.33 -15.66
C LEU A 335 -14.82 14.12 -16.90
N ARG A 336 -14.45 12.87 -17.22
CA ARG A 336 -13.72 12.54 -18.45
C ARG A 336 -14.61 12.70 -19.69
N ASP A 337 -15.86 12.29 -19.60
CA ASP A 337 -16.83 12.39 -20.72
C ASP A 337 -17.09 13.84 -21.14
N VAL A 338 -16.94 14.79 -20.22
CA VAL A 338 -17.00 16.23 -20.51
C VAL A 338 -15.60 16.85 -20.74
N GLU A 339 -14.57 16.01 -20.94
CA GLU A 339 -13.19 16.42 -21.21
C GLU A 339 -12.58 17.33 -20.14
N ALA A 340 -12.96 17.13 -18.87
CA ALA A 340 -12.38 17.90 -17.77
C ALA A 340 -10.86 17.64 -17.64
N PRO A 341 -10.05 18.70 -17.52
CA PRO A 341 -8.61 18.55 -17.31
C PRO A 341 -8.31 17.62 -16.12
N THR A 342 -7.27 16.80 -16.26
CA THR A 342 -6.91 15.83 -15.21
C THR A 342 -6.68 16.51 -13.86
N GLU A 343 -6.08 17.70 -13.85
CA GLU A 343 -5.82 18.45 -12.61
C GLU A 343 -7.12 18.91 -11.92
N ILE A 344 -8.10 19.35 -12.68
CA ILE A 344 -9.45 19.68 -12.18
C ILE A 344 -10.11 18.42 -11.63
N THR A 345 -10.08 17.33 -12.40
CA THR A 345 -10.64 16.04 -11.99
C THR A 345 -10.00 15.55 -10.69
N ASP A 346 -8.69 15.60 -10.59
CA ASP A 346 -7.96 15.16 -9.39
C ASP A 346 -8.23 16.08 -8.20
N THR A 347 -8.36 17.39 -8.40
CA THR A 347 -8.74 18.36 -7.35
C THR A 347 -10.14 18.09 -6.83
N LEU A 348 -11.14 17.97 -7.71
CA LEU A 348 -12.53 17.70 -7.34
C LEU A 348 -12.66 16.36 -6.58
N GLY A 349 -11.98 15.32 -7.07
CA GLY A 349 -11.98 14.02 -6.42
C GLY A 349 -11.10 13.92 -5.17
N GLY A 350 -10.17 14.85 -4.93
CA GLY A 350 -9.15 14.72 -3.87
C GLY A 350 -8.28 13.48 -4.12
N TRP A 351 -7.86 13.27 -5.38
CA TRP A 351 -6.85 12.28 -5.74
C TRP A 351 -5.45 12.87 -5.64
N ALA A 352 -4.45 12.03 -5.43
CA ALA A 352 -3.08 12.50 -5.27
C ALA A 352 -2.52 13.02 -6.60
N ASN A 353 -1.93 14.19 -6.57
CA ASN A 353 -1.20 14.78 -7.68
C ASN A 353 0.11 14.01 -7.90
N LYS A 354 0.36 13.56 -9.11
CA LYS A 354 1.55 12.75 -9.46
C LYS A 354 2.76 13.58 -9.84
N SER A 355 2.58 14.85 -10.25
CA SER A 355 3.67 15.71 -10.70
C SER A 355 4.09 16.74 -9.65
N VAL A 356 5.37 17.14 -9.70
CA VAL A 356 5.90 18.19 -8.84
C VAL A 356 5.25 19.54 -9.16
N GLY A 357 4.99 19.83 -10.46
CA GLY A 357 4.37 21.06 -10.90
C GLY A 357 2.98 21.31 -10.31
N GLN A 358 2.21 20.26 -10.08
CA GLN A 358 0.87 20.36 -9.47
C GLN A 358 0.87 20.77 -7.99
N LYS A 359 2.04 20.85 -7.36
CA LYS A 359 2.19 21.29 -5.96
C LYS A 359 2.43 22.80 -5.86
N TYR A 360 2.69 23.46 -6.97
CA TYR A 360 2.86 24.91 -7.01
C TYR A 360 1.54 25.62 -7.22
N GLY A 361 1.38 26.80 -6.60
CA GLY A 361 0.19 27.63 -6.71
C GLY A 361 -0.85 27.38 -5.61
N ALA A 362 -1.87 28.24 -5.58
CA ALA A 362 -2.95 28.24 -4.58
C ALA A 362 -4.10 27.27 -4.91
N GLY A 363 -3.97 26.47 -5.98
CA GLY A 363 -5.04 25.60 -6.49
C GLY A 363 -6.05 26.36 -7.37
N PHE A 364 -7.17 25.67 -7.68
CA PHE A 364 -8.21 26.24 -8.54
C PHE A 364 -9.24 27.04 -7.73
N GLN A 365 -9.66 28.16 -8.28
CA GLN A 365 -10.77 28.94 -7.73
C GLN A 365 -12.08 28.16 -7.83
N LEU A 366 -13.02 28.43 -6.91
CA LEU A 366 -14.29 27.73 -6.80
C LEU A 366 -15.14 27.80 -8.09
N ASN A 367 -15.16 28.96 -8.76
CA ASN A 367 -15.88 29.18 -10.02
C ASN A 367 -15.36 28.28 -11.17
N ILE A 368 -14.06 28.04 -11.21
CA ILE A 368 -13.45 27.12 -12.21
C ILE A 368 -13.88 25.68 -11.94
N LEU A 369 -13.87 25.26 -10.68
CA LEU A 369 -14.35 23.94 -10.28
C LEU A 369 -15.84 23.77 -10.56
N ALA A 370 -16.66 24.77 -10.23
CA ALA A 370 -18.10 24.78 -10.46
C ALA A 370 -18.47 24.67 -11.96
N LYS A 371 -17.73 25.34 -12.84
CA LYS A 371 -17.92 25.24 -14.30
C LYS A 371 -17.87 23.79 -14.81
N TRP A 372 -16.95 22.98 -14.27
CA TRP A 372 -16.84 21.57 -14.68
C TRP A 372 -17.85 20.67 -13.97
N MET A 373 -18.19 20.99 -12.73
CA MET A 373 -19.23 20.28 -11.99
C MET A 373 -20.61 20.46 -12.63
N GLN A 374 -20.94 21.66 -13.12
CA GLN A 374 -22.21 21.93 -13.83
C GLN A 374 -22.37 21.09 -15.10
N LYS A 375 -21.29 20.73 -15.79
CA LYS A 375 -21.36 19.91 -17.00
C LYS A 375 -21.71 18.45 -16.75
N ILE A 376 -21.57 17.98 -15.52
CA ILE A 376 -21.86 16.60 -15.14
C ILE A 376 -23.13 16.45 -14.28
N ALA A 377 -23.85 17.53 -14.02
CA ALA A 377 -25.09 17.57 -13.24
C ALA A 377 -26.28 16.90 -13.95
#